data_e636a815771733fb3d6f4919d4e6f762
#
_entry.id   e636a815771733fb3d6f4919d4e6f762
#
_cell.length_a   1.000
_cell.length_b   1.000
_cell.length_c   1.000
_cell.angle_alpha   90.00
_cell.angle_beta   90.00
_cell.angle_gamma   90.00
#
_symmetry.space_group_name_H-M   'P 1'
#
loop_
_entity.id
_entity.type
_entity.pdbx_description
1 polymer ?
#
loop_
_entity_poly.entity_id
_entity_poly.type
_entity_poly.pdbx_seq_one_letter_code
_entity_poly.pdbx_strand_id
1 'polypeptide(L)'
;EHVNGNSPLRLLALGGDIRFATTIISKQSSTTQPRSIKTKDLRSFTDKILTMSTDDIVAEFEMTLTYPEAETLGPALLSYVVLADLLGIDEIVISEANLRDGLLREMAQHEGWISEFQNHVVGSVLDLGRKYGFDELHAIHVADLSRTLFQQLQSMHQLDPRFETILYAAALLHEIGLFVSNNSYHKHTMYLINNSELFGMGKTNLMLIALVARYHRRASPQPKHEGYENLDRDERVAVAKL
;
A
#
# COMPACT_ATOMS: atom_id res chain seq x y z
N GLU A 1 6.42 -14.79 16.01
CA GLU A 1 6.14 -14.82 17.46
C GLU A 1 5.32 -16.07 17.76
N HIS A 2 5.85 -16.94 18.65
CA HIS A 2 5.13 -18.13 19.08
C HIS A 2 3.95 -17.71 19.97
N VAL A 3 2.73 -17.99 19.51
CA VAL A 3 1.53 -17.88 20.35
C VAL A 3 1.71 -18.83 21.52
N ASN A 4 1.83 -18.29 22.72
CA ASN A 4 1.87 -19.08 23.95
C ASN A 4 0.56 -19.91 24.04
N GLY A 5 0.68 -21.22 24.04
CA GLY A 5 -0.42 -22.18 23.86
C GLY A 5 -1.50 -22.24 24.96
N ASN A 6 -1.70 -21.18 25.73
CA ASN A 6 -2.67 -21.14 26.82
C ASN A 6 -3.61 -19.91 26.81
N SER A 7 -3.54 -19.04 25.83
CA SER A 7 -4.49 -17.92 25.71
C SER A 7 -5.59 -18.29 24.71
N PRO A 8 -6.88 -18.08 25.05
CA PRO A 8 -7.96 -18.36 24.13
C PRO A 8 -7.79 -17.51 22.86
N LEU A 9 -7.92 -18.14 21.68
CA LEU A 9 -7.92 -17.44 20.41
C LEU A 9 -9.10 -16.44 20.38
N ARG A 10 -8.86 -15.26 19.85
CA ARG A 10 -9.88 -14.24 19.61
C ARG A 10 -9.83 -13.84 18.13
N LEU A 11 -10.98 -13.79 17.48
CA LEU A 11 -11.12 -13.26 16.13
C LEU A 11 -11.46 -11.78 16.22
N LEU A 12 -10.56 -10.93 15.72
CA LEU A 12 -10.80 -9.50 15.56
C LEU A 12 -11.19 -9.22 14.11
N ALA A 13 -12.40 -8.78 13.90
CA ALA A 13 -12.93 -8.45 12.59
C ALA A 13 -12.83 -6.94 12.30
N LEU A 14 -12.40 -6.62 11.06
CA LEU A 14 -12.27 -5.27 10.52
C LEU A 14 -13.05 -5.19 9.21
N GLY A 15 -13.61 -4.04 8.90
CA GLY A 15 -14.26 -3.78 7.62
C GLY A 15 -15.66 -3.20 7.73
N GLY A 16 -16.16 -2.67 6.62
CA GLY A 16 -17.50 -2.08 6.50
C GLY A 16 -18.60 -3.12 6.70
N ASP A 17 -18.46 -4.26 6.05
CA ASP A 17 -19.49 -5.32 6.02
C ASP A 17 -19.81 -5.86 7.40
N ILE A 18 -18.81 -6.20 8.20
CA ILE A 18 -19.01 -6.73 9.56
C ILE A 18 -19.55 -5.66 10.50
N ARG A 19 -19.14 -4.38 10.37
CA ARG A 19 -19.69 -3.27 11.14
C ARG A 19 -21.15 -3.02 10.78
N PHE A 20 -21.49 -3.07 9.48
CA PHE A 20 -22.85 -2.97 9.00
C PHE A 20 -23.72 -4.08 9.60
N ALA A 21 -23.32 -5.35 9.44
CA ALA A 21 -24.04 -6.49 10.00
C ALA A 21 -24.26 -6.36 11.51
N THR A 22 -23.20 -5.96 12.25
CA THR A 22 -23.27 -5.77 13.70
C THR A 22 -24.24 -4.66 14.07
N THR A 23 -24.27 -3.56 13.32
CA THR A 23 -25.20 -2.44 13.56
C THR A 23 -26.64 -2.89 13.37
N ILE A 24 -26.94 -3.68 12.34
CA ILE A 24 -28.29 -4.19 12.08
C ILE A 24 -28.72 -5.19 13.16
N ILE A 25 -27.85 -6.14 13.49
CA ILE A 25 -28.13 -7.17 14.50
C ILE A 25 -28.33 -6.53 15.89
N SER A 26 -27.53 -5.52 16.24
CA SER A 26 -27.63 -4.84 17.55
C SER A 26 -28.85 -3.93 17.65
N LYS A 27 -29.29 -3.28 16.58
CA LYS A 27 -30.56 -2.52 16.57
C LYS A 27 -31.78 -3.41 16.90
N GLN A 28 -31.69 -4.68 16.50
CA GLN A 28 -32.71 -5.67 16.85
C GLN A 28 -32.62 -6.12 18.32
N SER A 29 -31.47 -5.94 18.98
CA SER A 29 -31.17 -6.44 20.34
C SER A 29 -31.15 -5.35 21.43
N SER A 30 -31.48 -4.10 21.15
CA SER A 30 -31.49 -2.96 22.09
C SER A 30 -30.17 -2.69 22.80
N THR A 31 -29.04 -3.09 22.23
CA THR A 31 -27.70 -2.93 22.82
C THR A 31 -27.00 -1.74 22.20
N THR A 32 -26.51 -0.82 23.03
CA THR A 32 -25.78 0.37 22.61
C THR A 32 -24.35 -0.06 22.23
N GLN A 33 -24.01 -0.05 20.93
CA GLN A 33 -22.69 -0.33 20.33
C GLN A 33 -22.01 -1.63 20.83
N PRO A 34 -22.32 -2.78 20.26
CA PRO A 34 -21.57 -3.99 20.58
C PRO A 34 -20.16 -3.93 19.97
N ARG A 35 -19.15 -4.05 20.82
CA ARG A 35 -17.77 -4.31 20.39
C ARG A 35 -17.55 -5.77 20.00
N SER A 36 -18.58 -6.60 20.08
CA SER A 36 -18.53 -8.01 19.74
C SER A 36 -19.88 -8.54 19.27
N ILE A 37 -19.85 -9.61 18.48
CA ILE A 37 -21.04 -10.30 17.98
C ILE A 37 -20.86 -11.81 18.18
N LYS A 38 -21.93 -12.49 18.58
CA LYS A 38 -21.93 -13.96 18.67
C LYS A 38 -21.91 -14.56 17.27
N THR A 39 -21.06 -15.53 17.05
CA THR A 39 -20.91 -16.22 15.75
C THR A 39 -22.25 -16.77 15.25
N LYS A 40 -23.10 -17.30 16.15
CA LYS A 40 -24.45 -17.80 15.80
C LYS A 40 -25.39 -16.71 15.25
N ASP A 41 -25.30 -15.49 15.80
CA ASP A 41 -26.17 -14.39 15.39
C ASP A 41 -25.71 -13.84 14.03
N LEU A 42 -24.38 -13.75 13.84
CA LEU A 42 -23.80 -13.42 12.55
C LEU A 42 -24.15 -14.46 11.48
N ARG A 43 -24.08 -15.74 11.81
CA ARG A 43 -24.48 -16.83 10.90
C ARG A 43 -25.90 -16.68 10.44
N SER A 44 -26.85 -16.53 11.39
CA SER A 44 -28.26 -16.39 11.07
C SER A 44 -28.54 -15.20 10.15
N PHE A 45 -27.84 -14.10 10.37
CA PHE A 45 -27.90 -12.92 9.50
C PHE A 45 -27.27 -13.20 8.12
N THR A 46 -26.11 -13.84 8.08
CA THR A 46 -25.43 -14.21 6.84
C THR A 46 -26.29 -15.14 5.98
N ASP A 47 -26.89 -16.16 6.59
CA ASP A 47 -27.78 -17.11 5.89
C ASP A 47 -28.99 -16.37 5.27
N LYS A 48 -29.56 -15.39 5.99
CA LYS A 48 -30.62 -14.53 5.44
C LYS A 48 -30.12 -13.76 4.21
N ILE A 49 -28.98 -13.08 4.32
CA ILE A 49 -28.41 -12.27 3.22
C ILE A 49 -28.11 -13.13 1.98
N LEU A 50 -27.59 -14.35 2.16
CA LEU A 50 -27.27 -15.26 1.06
C LEU A 50 -28.51 -15.77 0.30
N THR A 51 -29.70 -15.67 0.89
CA THR A 51 -30.97 -16.05 0.21
C THR A 51 -31.61 -14.88 -0.54
N MET A 52 -31.12 -13.65 -0.37
CA MET A 52 -31.68 -12.44 -0.98
C MET A 52 -30.98 -12.12 -2.30
N SER A 53 -31.71 -11.49 -3.24
CA SER A 53 -31.07 -10.86 -4.41
C SER A 53 -30.39 -9.54 -4.00
N THR A 54 -29.46 -9.06 -4.83
CA THR A 54 -28.82 -7.75 -4.59
C THR A 54 -29.84 -6.61 -4.51
N ASP A 55 -30.87 -6.65 -5.36
CA ASP A 55 -31.97 -5.68 -5.35
C ASP A 55 -32.74 -5.70 -4.03
N ASP A 56 -33.03 -6.90 -3.52
CA ASP A 56 -33.73 -7.08 -2.24
C ASP A 56 -32.90 -6.56 -1.07
N ILE A 57 -31.57 -6.81 -1.09
CA ILE A 57 -30.66 -6.31 -0.05
C ILE A 57 -30.64 -4.78 -0.04
N VAL A 58 -30.50 -4.14 -1.21
CA VAL A 58 -30.51 -2.67 -1.31
C VAL A 58 -31.84 -2.09 -0.84
N ALA A 59 -32.97 -2.73 -1.19
CA ALA A 59 -34.29 -2.29 -0.79
C ALA A 59 -34.56 -2.51 0.71
N GLU A 60 -34.18 -3.67 1.27
CA GLU A 60 -34.36 -4.03 2.70
C GLU A 60 -33.63 -3.04 3.64
N PHE A 61 -32.45 -2.59 3.24
CA PHE A 61 -31.63 -1.71 4.07
C PHE A 61 -31.68 -0.22 3.65
N GLU A 62 -32.82 0.20 3.05
CA GLU A 62 -33.14 1.61 2.75
C GLU A 62 -32.01 2.34 2.02
N MET A 63 -31.38 1.70 1.05
CA MET A 63 -30.26 2.25 0.27
C MET A 63 -29.05 2.70 1.11
N THR A 64 -28.89 2.18 2.32
CA THR A 64 -27.67 2.40 3.11
C THR A 64 -26.43 1.71 2.53
N LEU A 65 -26.65 0.76 1.61
CA LEU A 65 -25.62 0.05 0.86
C LEU A 65 -25.71 0.43 -0.61
N THR A 66 -24.54 0.63 -1.22
CA THR A 66 -24.44 0.70 -2.68
C THR A 66 -24.58 -0.69 -3.30
N TYR A 67 -24.91 -0.78 -4.58
CA TYR A 67 -25.02 -2.07 -5.28
C TYR A 67 -23.77 -2.95 -5.16
N PRO A 68 -22.54 -2.42 -5.37
CA PRO A 68 -21.31 -3.21 -5.17
C PRO A 68 -21.13 -3.71 -3.75
N GLU A 69 -21.52 -2.91 -2.73
CA GLU A 69 -21.46 -3.33 -1.33
C GLU A 69 -22.49 -4.42 -1.02
N ALA A 70 -23.69 -4.32 -1.55
CA ALA A 70 -24.74 -5.34 -1.39
C ALA A 70 -24.35 -6.67 -2.05
N GLU A 71 -23.70 -6.64 -3.22
CA GLU A 71 -23.21 -7.82 -3.95
C GLU A 71 -22.14 -8.57 -3.16
N THR A 72 -21.24 -7.85 -2.50
CA THR A 72 -20.11 -8.43 -1.76
C THR A 72 -20.44 -8.79 -0.32
N LEU A 73 -21.53 -8.27 0.25
CA LEU A 73 -21.90 -8.42 1.65
C LEU A 73 -22.00 -9.90 2.09
N GLY A 74 -22.76 -10.71 1.38
CA GLY A 74 -22.96 -12.13 1.71
C GLY A 74 -21.65 -12.92 1.75
N PRO A 75 -20.85 -12.94 0.69
CA PRO A 75 -19.54 -13.59 0.67
C PRO A 75 -18.56 -13.07 1.74
N ALA A 76 -18.54 -11.76 2.02
CA ALA A 76 -17.71 -11.19 3.07
C ALA A 76 -18.08 -11.70 4.45
N LEU A 77 -19.37 -11.67 4.80
CA LEU A 77 -19.88 -12.17 6.09
C LEU A 77 -19.66 -13.68 6.24
N LEU A 78 -19.88 -14.45 5.17
CA LEU A 78 -19.64 -15.89 5.16
C LEU A 78 -18.19 -16.22 5.52
N SER A 79 -17.23 -15.43 5.04
CA SER A 79 -15.81 -15.62 5.34
C SER A 79 -15.55 -15.53 6.85
N TYR A 80 -16.14 -14.57 7.56
CA TYR A 80 -16.02 -14.46 9.02
C TYR A 80 -16.68 -15.65 9.74
N VAL A 81 -17.87 -16.08 9.30
CA VAL A 81 -18.58 -17.21 9.89
C VAL A 81 -17.76 -18.50 9.74
N VAL A 82 -17.27 -18.79 8.52
CA VAL A 82 -16.47 -19.99 8.26
C VAL A 82 -15.17 -19.98 9.07
N LEU A 83 -14.49 -18.84 9.15
CA LEU A 83 -13.26 -18.72 9.92
C LEU A 83 -13.51 -18.92 11.42
N ALA A 84 -14.59 -18.34 11.96
CA ALA A 84 -14.95 -18.51 13.36
C ALA A 84 -15.26 -19.97 13.69
N ASP A 85 -15.95 -20.68 12.80
CA ASP A 85 -16.24 -22.12 12.96
C ASP A 85 -14.98 -22.96 12.95
N LEU A 86 -14.11 -22.75 11.97
CA LEU A 86 -12.85 -23.49 11.84
C LEU A 86 -11.96 -23.33 13.08
N LEU A 87 -12.04 -22.18 13.73
CA LEU A 87 -11.25 -21.85 14.93
C LEU A 87 -11.99 -22.11 16.24
N GLY A 88 -13.27 -22.53 16.20
CA GLY A 88 -14.10 -22.76 17.39
C GLY A 88 -14.36 -21.49 18.19
N ILE A 89 -14.58 -20.36 17.51
CA ILE A 89 -14.78 -19.05 18.14
C ILE A 89 -16.28 -18.72 18.23
N ASP A 90 -16.79 -18.57 19.45
CA ASP A 90 -18.20 -18.27 19.71
C ASP A 90 -18.52 -16.77 19.61
N GLU A 91 -17.52 -15.90 19.76
CA GLU A 91 -17.71 -14.45 19.79
C GLU A 91 -16.60 -13.74 19.00
N ILE A 92 -17.01 -12.92 18.05
CA ILE A 92 -16.11 -12.13 17.18
C ILE A 92 -16.06 -10.70 17.72
N VAL A 93 -14.86 -10.20 17.99
CA VAL A 93 -14.62 -8.81 18.39
C VAL A 93 -14.57 -7.94 17.16
N ILE A 94 -15.27 -6.79 17.18
CA ILE A 94 -15.32 -5.87 16.04
C ILE A 94 -14.52 -4.60 16.35
N SER A 95 -13.66 -4.22 15.44
CA SER A 95 -12.91 -2.98 15.54
C SER A 95 -13.56 -1.89 14.67
N GLU A 96 -13.61 -0.68 15.23
CA GLU A 96 -13.99 0.52 14.47
C GLU A 96 -12.84 1.05 13.62
N ALA A 97 -11.60 0.62 13.92
CA ALA A 97 -10.42 1.00 13.16
C ALA A 97 -10.56 0.55 11.69
N ASN A 98 -10.09 1.38 10.81
CA ASN A 98 -9.99 1.08 9.38
C ASN A 98 -8.53 1.27 8.92
N LEU A 99 -8.26 0.82 7.70
CA LEU A 99 -6.92 0.95 7.11
C LEU A 99 -6.43 2.42 7.10
N ARG A 100 -7.34 3.36 6.82
CA ARG A 100 -7.02 4.79 6.81
C ARG A 100 -6.59 5.28 8.19
N ASP A 101 -7.30 4.87 9.25
CA ASP A 101 -6.96 5.24 10.64
C ASP A 101 -5.60 4.67 11.04
N GLY A 102 -5.31 3.43 10.59
CA GLY A 102 -4.00 2.80 10.76
C GLY A 102 -2.90 3.63 10.10
N LEU A 103 -3.06 3.95 8.83
CA LEU A 103 -2.12 4.76 8.06
C LEU A 103 -1.94 6.16 8.65
N LEU A 104 -3.02 6.83 9.04
CA LEU A 104 -2.94 8.17 9.66
C LEU A 104 -2.22 8.13 11.01
N ARG A 105 -2.44 7.11 11.84
CA ARG A 105 -1.72 6.92 13.10
C ARG A 105 -0.24 6.67 12.86
N GLU A 106 0.05 5.83 11.89
CA GLU A 106 1.41 5.51 11.49
C GLU A 106 2.15 6.76 11.01
N MET A 107 1.52 7.55 10.14
CA MET A 107 2.06 8.84 9.68
C MET A 107 2.25 9.85 10.81
N ALA A 108 1.37 9.86 11.81
CA ALA A 108 1.44 10.79 12.95
C ALA A 108 2.46 10.38 14.02
N GLN A 109 2.79 9.11 14.13
CA GLN A 109 3.68 8.59 15.17
C GLN A 109 5.16 8.53 14.76
N HIS A 110 5.44 8.60 13.47
CA HIS A 110 6.79 8.45 12.93
C HIS A 110 7.16 9.62 12.04
N GLU A 111 8.16 10.37 12.45
CA GLU A 111 8.83 11.40 11.62
C GLU A 111 9.68 10.78 10.49
N GLY A 112 9.51 9.53 10.19
CA GLY A 112 10.21 8.83 9.13
C GLY A 112 9.45 7.58 8.71
N TRP A 113 9.58 7.23 7.47
CA TRP A 113 9.03 6.02 6.87
C TRP A 113 9.44 4.81 7.70
N ILE A 114 8.47 4.05 8.19
CA ILE A 114 8.74 2.85 8.95
C ILE A 114 9.57 1.89 8.09
N SER A 115 10.53 1.23 8.71
CA SER A 115 11.40 0.27 8.03
C SER A 115 10.63 -0.80 7.25
N GLU A 116 9.48 -1.23 7.74
CA GLU A 116 8.60 -2.18 7.04
C GLU A 116 8.01 -1.61 5.75
N PHE A 117 7.54 -0.36 5.77
CA PHE A 117 7.04 0.30 4.56
C PHE A 117 8.15 0.48 3.52
N GLN A 118 9.34 0.89 3.97
CA GLN A 118 10.51 0.97 3.09
C GLN A 118 10.85 -0.39 2.48
N ASN A 119 10.77 -1.48 3.27
CA ASN A 119 10.99 -2.83 2.77
C ASN A 119 9.96 -3.23 1.71
N HIS A 120 8.68 -2.87 1.88
CA HIS A 120 7.63 -3.11 0.88
C HIS A 120 7.86 -2.30 -0.40
N VAL A 121 8.26 -1.02 -0.26
CA VAL A 121 8.64 -0.19 -1.42
C VAL A 121 9.82 -0.82 -2.17
N VAL A 122 10.90 -1.16 -1.46
CA VAL A 122 12.08 -1.81 -2.04
C VAL A 122 11.71 -3.14 -2.70
N GLY A 123 10.87 -3.95 -2.05
CA GLY A 123 10.35 -5.20 -2.62
C GLY A 123 9.67 -4.97 -3.98
N SER A 124 8.77 -3.99 -4.06
CA SER A 124 8.07 -3.67 -5.33
C SER A 124 9.00 -3.14 -6.41
N VAL A 125 10.04 -2.39 -6.01
CA VAL A 125 11.08 -1.90 -6.93
C VAL A 125 11.91 -3.05 -7.49
N LEU A 126 12.32 -4.01 -6.64
CA LEU A 126 13.05 -5.20 -7.06
C LEU A 126 12.20 -6.08 -8.00
N ASP A 127 10.92 -6.24 -7.71
CA ASP A 127 10.01 -7.00 -8.58
C ASP A 127 9.86 -6.34 -9.96
N LEU A 128 9.81 -5.01 -10.01
CA LEU A 128 9.85 -4.28 -11.28
C LEU A 128 11.17 -4.50 -12.02
N GLY A 129 12.30 -4.46 -11.31
CA GLY A 129 13.62 -4.75 -11.88
C GLY A 129 13.70 -6.16 -12.45
N ARG A 130 13.23 -7.17 -11.71
CA ARG A 130 13.15 -8.58 -12.14
C ARG A 130 12.28 -8.77 -13.37
N LYS A 131 11.14 -8.07 -13.43
CA LYS A 131 10.25 -8.07 -14.60
C LYS A 131 10.99 -7.68 -15.89
N TYR A 132 11.95 -6.76 -15.80
CA TYR A 132 12.75 -6.29 -16.93
C TYR A 132 14.16 -6.89 -16.99
N GLY A 133 14.42 -7.97 -16.23
CA GLY A 133 15.66 -8.75 -16.35
C GLY A 133 16.93 -7.97 -15.99
N PHE A 134 16.88 -7.11 -14.98
CA PHE A 134 18.04 -6.31 -14.55
C PHE A 134 19.11 -7.18 -13.85
N ASP A 135 20.34 -6.67 -13.76
CA ASP A 135 21.38 -7.26 -12.92
C ASP A 135 21.14 -6.86 -11.45
N GLU A 136 20.43 -7.76 -10.72
CA GLU A 136 20.00 -7.50 -9.34
C GLU A 136 21.20 -7.25 -8.40
N LEU A 137 22.28 -8.01 -8.54
CA LEU A 137 23.45 -7.87 -7.67
C LEU A 137 24.14 -6.52 -7.89
N HIS A 138 24.31 -6.13 -9.16
CA HIS A 138 24.86 -4.83 -9.51
C HIS A 138 23.96 -3.70 -9.02
N ALA A 139 22.65 -3.79 -9.26
CA ALA A 139 21.70 -2.77 -8.89
C ALA A 139 21.64 -2.54 -7.37
N ILE A 140 21.60 -3.62 -6.56
CA ILE A 140 21.66 -3.54 -5.10
C ILE A 140 22.96 -2.87 -4.64
N HIS A 141 24.11 -3.27 -5.20
CA HIS A 141 25.38 -2.70 -4.83
C HIS A 141 25.44 -1.18 -5.12
N VAL A 142 24.97 -0.75 -6.30
CA VAL A 142 24.89 0.67 -6.65
C VAL A 142 23.95 1.43 -5.73
N ALA A 143 22.79 0.85 -5.40
CA ALA A 143 21.80 1.46 -4.51
C ALA A 143 22.36 1.64 -3.10
N ASP A 144 23.05 0.64 -2.54
CA ASP A 144 23.66 0.72 -1.20
C ASP A 144 24.78 1.75 -1.12
N LEU A 145 25.62 1.83 -2.17
CA LEU A 145 26.62 2.88 -2.27
C LEU A 145 25.98 4.27 -2.36
N SER A 146 24.95 4.42 -3.17
CA SER A 146 24.22 5.69 -3.31
C SER A 146 23.59 6.14 -1.99
N ARG A 147 22.99 5.20 -1.24
CA ARG A 147 22.46 5.46 0.10
C ARG A 147 23.54 5.91 1.06
N THR A 148 24.68 5.20 1.07
CA THR A 148 25.80 5.53 1.93
C THR A 148 26.33 6.94 1.65
N LEU A 149 26.49 7.29 0.37
CA LEU A 149 26.91 8.63 -0.04
C LEU A 149 25.89 9.69 0.35
N PHE A 150 24.59 9.43 0.14
CA PHE A 150 23.54 10.35 0.53
C PHE A 150 23.63 10.67 2.02
N GLN A 151 23.73 9.66 2.88
CA GLN A 151 23.83 9.83 4.32
C GLN A 151 25.10 10.57 4.75
N GLN A 152 26.25 10.22 4.19
CA GLN A 152 27.53 10.86 4.53
C GLN A 152 27.62 12.32 4.06
N LEU A 153 26.99 12.65 2.94
CA LEU A 153 27.00 13.99 2.36
C LEU A 153 25.80 14.86 2.77
N GLN A 154 25.02 14.44 3.77
CA GLN A 154 23.82 15.14 4.21
C GLN A 154 24.07 16.62 4.53
N SER A 155 25.18 16.93 5.19
CA SER A 155 25.55 18.32 5.50
C SER A 155 25.88 19.18 4.26
N MET A 156 26.26 18.54 3.15
CA MET A 156 26.60 19.22 1.90
C MET A 156 25.37 19.42 1.01
N HIS A 157 24.59 18.36 0.79
CA HIS A 157 23.43 18.45 -0.11
C HIS A 157 22.19 19.05 0.55
N GLN A 158 22.01 18.90 1.88
CA GLN A 158 20.89 19.46 2.66
C GLN A 158 19.50 19.11 2.11
N LEU A 159 19.37 17.94 1.45
CA LEU A 159 18.10 17.45 0.94
C LEU A 159 17.29 16.84 2.08
N ASP A 160 15.96 16.90 1.94
CA ASP A 160 15.05 16.21 2.84
C ASP A 160 15.32 14.70 2.84
N PRO A 161 15.32 14.03 4.00
CA PRO A 161 15.53 12.58 4.12
C PRO A 161 14.62 11.71 3.22
N ARG A 162 13.42 12.20 2.87
CA ARG A 162 12.51 11.51 1.94
C ARG A 162 13.17 11.19 0.59
N PHE A 163 14.14 12.00 0.15
CA PHE A 163 14.84 11.79 -1.12
C PHE A 163 15.81 10.61 -1.11
N GLU A 164 16.17 10.09 0.06
CA GLU A 164 16.99 8.87 0.16
C GLU A 164 16.28 7.67 -0.50
N THR A 165 14.98 7.50 -0.24
CA THR A 165 14.19 6.42 -0.84
C THR A 165 14.04 6.60 -2.35
N ILE A 166 13.89 7.84 -2.82
CA ILE A 166 13.84 8.17 -4.25
C ILE A 166 15.16 7.79 -4.94
N LEU A 167 16.28 8.20 -4.35
CA LEU A 167 17.62 7.87 -4.85
C LEU A 167 17.85 6.35 -4.88
N TYR A 168 17.49 5.65 -3.79
CA TYR A 168 17.67 4.20 -3.69
C TYR A 168 16.86 3.45 -4.75
N ALA A 169 15.59 3.82 -4.94
CA ALA A 169 14.75 3.23 -5.97
C ALA A 169 15.25 3.54 -7.39
N ALA A 170 15.71 4.77 -7.63
CA ALA A 170 16.28 5.15 -8.91
C ALA A 170 17.58 4.38 -9.21
N ALA A 171 18.44 4.18 -8.20
CA ALA A 171 19.67 3.41 -8.31
C ALA A 171 19.38 1.91 -8.58
N LEU A 172 18.35 1.32 -7.95
CA LEU A 172 17.93 -0.04 -8.27
C LEU A 172 17.45 -0.19 -9.72
N LEU A 173 16.78 0.80 -10.26
CA LEU A 173 16.12 0.72 -11.57
C LEU A 173 16.91 1.38 -12.71
N HIS A 174 18.10 1.92 -12.47
CA HIS A 174 18.81 2.78 -13.42
C HIS A 174 19.09 2.12 -14.78
N GLU A 175 19.17 0.81 -14.84
CA GLU A 175 19.48 0.04 -16.04
C GLU A 175 18.32 -0.78 -16.64
N ILE A 176 17.10 -0.72 -16.07
CA ILE A 176 15.96 -1.52 -16.59
C ILE A 176 15.65 -1.21 -18.07
N GLY A 177 16.02 -0.04 -18.54
CA GLY A 177 15.87 0.34 -19.96
C GLY A 177 16.73 -0.46 -20.93
N LEU A 178 17.76 -1.18 -20.46
CA LEU A 178 18.54 -2.13 -21.27
C LEU A 178 17.69 -3.24 -21.87
N PHE A 179 16.59 -3.60 -21.17
CA PHE A 179 15.58 -4.53 -21.69
C PHE A 179 15.03 -4.11 -23.06
N VAL A 180 14.90 -2.80 -23.30
CA VAL A 180 14.38 -2.28 -24.56
C VAL A 180 15.50 -2.12 -25.60
N SER A 181 16.60 -1.45 -25.22
CA SER A 181 17.75 -1.22 -26.12
C SER A 181 18.93 -0.67 -25.34
N ASN A 182 20.14 -1.05 -25.74
CA ASN A 182 21.38 -0.44 -25.24
C ASN A 182 21.52 1.04 -25.66
N ASN A 183 20.89 1.42 -26.78
CA ASN A 183 20.94 2.80 -27.24
C ASN A 183 19.95 3.66 -26.45
N SER A 184 20.47 4.71 -25.82
CA SER A 184 19.65 5.65 -25.01
C SER A 184 18.84 4.97 -23.90
N TYR A 185 19.30 3.86 -23.33
CA TYR A 185 18.57 3.07 -22.33
C TYR A 185 18.06 3.90 -21.15
N HIS A 186 18.77 4.94 -20.73
CA HIS A 186 18.33 5.86 -19.69
C HIS A 186 16.97 6.54 -20.00
N LYS A 187 16.64 6.77 -21.29
CA LYS A 187 15.32 7.26 -21.70
C LYS A 187 14.27 6.15 -21.62
N HIS A 188 14.66 4.93 -21.99
CA HIS A 188 13.79 3.77 -21.84
C HIS A 188 13.53 3.47 -20.37
N THR A 189 14.55 3.58 -19.52
CA THR A 189 14.41 3.49 -18.05
C THR A 189 13.35 4.46 -17.54
N MET A 190 13.46 5.75 -17.90
CA MET A 190 12.48 6.75 -17.50
C MET A 190 11.06 6.38 -17.97
N TYR A 191 10.91 5.97 -19.22
CA TYR A 191 9.62 5.56 -19.76
C TYR A 191 9.02 4.37 -19.02
N LEU A 192 9.82 3.33 -18.76
CA LEU A 192 9.37 2.14 -18.05
C LEU A 192 8.94 2.45 -16.61
N ILE A 193 9.70 3.27 -15.88
CA ILE A 193 9.35 3.67 -14.52
C ILE A 193 8.05 4.47 -14.51
N ASN A 194 7.90 5.48 -15.37
CA ASN A 194 6.72 6.33 -15.40
C ASN A 194 5.42 5.59 -15.77
N ASN A 195 5.53 4.47 -16.49
CA ASN A 195 4.40 3.64 -16.90
C ASN A 195 4.28 2.35 -16.05
N SER A 196 4.89 2.33 -14.88
CA SER A 196 4.79 1.23 -13.91
C SER A 196 4.09 1.70 -12.65
N GLU A 197 3.62 0.73 -11.86
CA GLU A 197 3.09 0.98 -10.52
C GLU A 197 4.09 0.45 -9.50
N LEU A 198 4.46 1.28 -8.53
CA LEU A 198 5.28 0.90 -7.40
C LEU A 198 4.49 1.09 -6.12
N PHE A 199 4.55 0.09 -5.23
CA PHE A 199 3.86 0.14 -3.95
C PHE A 199 4.23 1.42 -3.17
N GLY A 200 3.22 2.12 -2.69
CA GLY A 200 3.41 3.32 -1.86
C GLY A 200 3.97 4.56 -2.58
N MET A 201 4.18 4.50 -3.91
CA MET A 201 4.71 5.59 -4.70
C MET A 201 3.62 6.24 -5.56
N GLY A 202 3.29 7.50 -5.22
CA GLY A 202 2.41 8.32 -6.06
C GLY A 202 3.10 8.78 -7.35
N LYS A 203 2.33 9.37 -8.27
CA LYS A 203 2.82 9.81 -9.59
C LYS A 203 4.02 10.77 -9.52
N THR A 204 4.04 11.66 -8.54
CA THR A 204 5.15 12.60 -8.33
C THR A 204 6.43 11.85 -7.95
N ASN A 205 6.37 10.90 -7.02
CA ASN A 205 7.52 10.10 -6.61
C ASN A 205 8.04 9.23 -7.75
N LEU A 206 7.13 8.62 -8.54
CA LEU A 206 7.52 7.87 -9.75
C LEU A 206 8.26 8.75 -10.76
N MET A 207 7.78 9.98 -10.97
CA MET A 207 8.45 10.94 -11.84
C MET A 207 9.85 11.31 -11.32
N LEU A 208 9.99 11.53 -10.01
CA LEU A 208 11.29 11.82 -9.39
C LEU A 208 12.27 10.64 -9.57
N ILE A 209 11.83 9.41 -9.27
CA ILE A 209 12.62 8.19 -9.48
C ILE A 209 13.06 8.09 -10.96
N ALA A 210 12.11 8.29 -11.88
CA ALA A 210 12.36 8.20 -13.31
C ALA A 210 13.37 9.25 -13.81
N LEU A 211 13.29 10.48 -13.30
CA LEU A 211 14.21 11.56 -13.66
C LEU A 211 15.61 11.33 -13.06
N VAL A 212 15.73 10.94 -11.80
CA VAL A 212 17.03 10.59 -11.20
C VAL A 212 17.67 9.45 -11.98
N ALA A 213 16.92 8.36 -12.26
CA ALA A 213 17.41 7.26 -13.09
C ALA A 213 17.78 7.70 -14.51
N ARG A 214 17.07 8.67 -15.11
CA ARG A 214 17.41 9.20 -16.45
C ARG A 214 18.76 9.93 -16.46
N TYR A 215 19.07 10.67 -15.40
CA TYR A 215 20.24 11.54 -15.35
C TYR A 215 21.47 10.91 -14.71
N HIS A 216 21.44 9.63 -14.37
CA HIS A 216 22.57 8.92 -13.76
C HIS A 216 23.86 8.91 -14.62
N ARG A 217 23.80 9.32 -15.90
CA ARG A 217 24.97 9.32 -16.80
C ARG A 217 25.50 10.74 -17.03
N ARG A 218 25.46 11.21 -18.27
CA ARG A 218 26.19 12.41 -18.76
C ARG A 218 25.35 13.68 -18.85
N ALA A 219 24.02 13.55 -18.92
CA ALA A 219 23.15 14.68 -19.13
C ALA A 219 22.73 15.29 -17.79
N SER A 220 22.80 16.61 -17.67
CA SER A 220 22.21 17.34 -16.57
C SER A 220 20.75 17.68 -16.89
N PRO A 221 19.86 17.74 -15.87
CA PRO A 221 18.49 18.17 -16.07
C PRO A 221 18.45 19.61 -16.62
N GLN A 222 17.52 19.86 -17.55
CA GLN A 222 17.27 21.18 -18.11
C GLN A 222 15.80 21.58 -17.93
N PRO A 223 15.48 22.87 -17.74
CA PRO A 223 14.12 23.33 -17.45
C PRO A 223 13.05 22.87 -18.44
N LYS A 224 13.41 22.66 -19.71
CA LYS A 224 12.52 22.22 -20.79
C LYS A 224 12.41 20.71 -20.95
N HIS A 225 13.12 19.93 -20.14
CA HIS A 225 13.04 18.47 -20.25
C HIS A 225 11.70 17.97 -19.71
N GLU A 226 11.11 17.02 -20.45
CA GLU A 226 9.86 16.36 -20.11
C GLU A 226 9.84 15.85 -18.67
N GLY A 227 8.82 16.17 -17.93
CA GLY A 227 8.63 15.82 -16.52
C GLY A 227 9.38 16.75 -15.55
N TYR A 228 10.57 17.22 -15.90
CA TYR A 228 11.35 18.12 -15.06
C TYR A 228 10.75 19.54 -14.97
N GLU A 229 10.13 20.01 -16.05
CA GLU A 229 9.44 21.32 -16.12
C GLU A 229 8.27 21.44 -15.14
N ASN A 230 7.64 20.31 -14.80
CA ASN A 230 6.45 20.27 -13.93
C ASN A 230 6.78 20.11 -12.44
N LEU A 231 8.04 19.90 -12.09
CA LEU A 231 8.51 19.78 -10.72
C LEU A 231 8.52 21.13 -10.01
N ASP A 232 8.28 21.12 -8.71
CA ASP A 232 8.51 22.29 -7.89
C ASP A 232 10.03 22.60 -7.75
N ARG A 233 10.35 23.70 -7.06
CA ARG A 233 11.74 24.16 -6.91
C ARG A 233 12.59 23.14 -6.15
N ASP A 234 12.06 22.61 -5.05
CA ASP A 234 12.82 21.72 -4.17
C ASP A 234 13.04 20.35 -4.82
N GLU A 235 12.05 19.86 -5.53
CA GLU A 235 12.14 18.65 -6.34
C GLU A 235 13.14 18.79 -7.48
N ARG A 236 13.17 19.95 -8.17
CA ARG A 236 14.17 20.23 -9.20
C ARG A 236 15.59 20.26 -8.64
N VAL A 237 15.76 20.88 -7.47
CA VAL A 237 17.05 20.91 -6.77
C VAL A 237 17.47 19.50 -6.36
N ALA A 238 16.53 18.68 -5.88
CA ALA A 238 16.80 17.28 -5.51
C ALA A 238 17.28 16.48 -6.72
N VAL A 239 16.53 16.47 -7.84
CA VAL A 239 16.92 15.75 -9.07
C VAL A 239 18.27 16.22 -9.62
N ALA A 240 18.61 17.50 -9.45
CA ALA A 240 19.90 18.04 -9.93
C ALA A 240 21.08 17.68 -9.01
N LYS A 241 20.84 17.36 -7.74
CA LYS A 241 21.87 16.97 -6.76
C LYS A 241 22.08 15.47 -6.67
N LEU A 242 21.03 14.68 -6.95
CA LEU A 242 21.05 13.22 -6.94
C LEU A 242 21.60 12.64 -8.25
#